data_c4ef50b1df75f4e7cd469844b68659da
#
_entry.id   c4ef50b1df75f4e7cd469844b68659da
#
_cell.length_a   1.000
_cell.length_b   1.000
_cell.length_c   1.000
_cell.angle_alpha   90.00
_cell.angle_beta   90.00
_cell.angle_gamma   90.00
#
_symmetry.space_group_name_H-M   'P 1'
#
loop_
_entity.id
_entity.type
_entity.pdbx_description
1 polymer ?
#
loop_
_entity_poly.entity_id
_entity_poly.type
_entity_poly.pdbx_seq_one_letter_code
_entity_poly.pdbx_strand_id
1 'polypeptide(L)'
;MVEKTSLKHVVQDGNGKTVKVRSKLETILAKVLNDTECSWSYEITKIPYMIPESHHTYTVDFTVGNGLLIEGKGYLSDHQERHKYVLLKEQHPALDLRFVFDNPNKLCGGTKYTHAKWADKYGFKWCSIKDVDQIKSWVNEYNAK
;
A
#
# COMPACT_ATOMS: atom_id res chain seq x y z
N MET A 1 16.23 -23.87 4.61
CA MET A 1 15.01 -23.47 5.34
C MET A 1 14.71 -22.00 5.18
N VAL A 2 15.66 -21.18 5.50
CA VAL A 2 15.54 -19.72 5.29
C VAL A 2 15.29 -19.42 3.82
N GLU A 3 15.95 -20.16 2.95
CA GLU A 3 15.80 -19.99 1.50
C GLU A 3 14.39 -20.25 1.00
N LYS A 4 13.71 -21.28 1.53
CA LYS A 4 12.33 -21.58 1.16
C LYS A 4 11.41 -20.43 1.52
N THR A 5 11.59 -19.85 2.72
CA THR A 5 10.78 -18.72 3.16
C THR A 5 11.01 -17.50 2.27
N SER A 6 12.27 -17.24 1.91
CA SER A 6 12.62 -16.14 1.03
C SER A 6 12.02 -16.29 -0.35
N LEU A 7 12.01 -17.51 -0.90
CA LEU A 7 11.48 -17.77 -2.24
C LEU A 7 9.96 -17.59 -2.33
N LYS A 8 9.23 -17.77 -1.23
CA LYS A 8 7.78 -17.60 -1.21
C LYS A 8 7.35 -16.19 -1.59
N HIS A 9 8.19 -15.21 -1.30
CA HIS A 9 7.85 -13.81 -1.46
C HIS A 9 8.71 -13.11 -2.51
N VAL A 10 9.31 -13.88 -3.41
CA VAL A 10 10.11 -13.31 -4.50
C VAL A 10 9.23 -13.15 -5.73
N VAL A 11 9.20 -11.95 -6.29
CA VAL A 11 8.42 -11.62 -7.48
C VAL A 11 9.24 -10.72 -8.39
N GLN A 12 8.82 -10.56 -9.63
CA GLN A 12 9.39 -9.54 -10.51
C GLN A 12 8.52 -8.29 -10.42
N ASP A 13 9.15 -7.12 -10.35
CA ASP A 13 8.40 -5.87 -10.36
C ASP A 13 7.98 -5.51 -11.79
N GLY A 14 7.27 -4.38 -11.94
CA GLY A 14 6.77 -3.94 -13.23
C GLY A 14 7.85 -3.57 -14.23
N ASN A 15 9.11 -3.53 -13.81
CA ASN A 15 10.25 -3.20 -14.66
C ASN A 15 11.16 -4.40 -14.90
N GLY A 16 10.72 -5.60 -14.49
CA GLY A 16 11.47 -6.84 -14.70
C GLY A 16 12.52 -7.13 -13.64
N LYS A 17 12.64 -6.30 -12.61
CA LYS A 17 13.60 -6.51 -11.54
C LYS A 17 13.03 -7.48 -10.51
N THR A 18 13.83 -8.41 -10.05
CA THR A 18 13.43 -9.34 -8.99
C THR A 18 13.44 -8.61 -7.64
N VAL A 19 12.32 -8.67 -6.92
CA VAL A 19 12.20 -8.06 -5.61
C VAL A 19 11.66 -9.08 -4.61
N LYS A 20 12.03 -8.90 -3.36
CA LYS A 20 11.56 -9.73 -2.26
C LYS A 20 10.53 -8.94 -1.46
N VAL A 21 9.27 -9.34 -1.56
CA VAL A 21 8.20 -8.72 -0.77
C VAL A 21 8.09 -9.40 0.59
N ARG A 22 7.39 -8.76 1.54
CA ARG A 22 7.44 -9.16 2.95
C ARG A 22 6.29 -10.02 3.41
N SER A 23 5.22 -10.14 2.62
CA SER A 23 4.03 -10.84 3.06
C SER A 23 3.33 -11.53 1.91
N LYS A 24 2.42 -12.44 2.27
CA LYS A 24 1.55 -13.09 1.29
C LYS A 24 0.66 -12.07 0.59
N LEU A 25 0.15 -11.10 1.33
CA LEU A 25 -0.67 -10.03 0.76
C LEU A 25 0.11 -9.28 -0.31
N GLU A 26 1.35 -8.90 -0.03
CA GLU A 26 2.19 -8.20 -1.00
C GLU A 26 2.50 -9.07 -2.21
N THR A 27 2.68 -10.38 -2.01
CA THR A 27 2.88 -11.30 -3.13
C THR A 27 1.68 -11.31 -4.05
N ILE A 28 0.47 -11.40 -3.49
CA ILE A 28 -0.77 -11.38 -4.27
C ILE A 28 -0.92 -10.06 -5.02
N LEU A 29 -0.67 -8.97 -4.32
CA LEU A 29 -0.76 -7.63 -4.89
C LEU A 29 0.22 -7.45 -6.05
N ALA A 30 1.46 -7.90 -5.88
CA ALA A 30 2.46 -7.83 -6.94
C ALA A 30 2.01 -8.60 -8.19
N LYS A 31 1.39 -9.77 -8.00
CA LYS A 31 0.86 -10.55 -9.13
C LYS A 31 -0.25 -9.81 -9.84
N VAL A 32 -1.16 -9.18 -9.09
CA VAL A 32 -2.23 -8.38 -9.70
C VAL A 32 -1.65 -7.23 -10.52
N LEU A 33 -0.63 -6.55 -9.98
CA LEU A 33 0.02 -5.46 -10.69
C LEU A 33 0.70 -5.95 -11.97
N ASN A 34 1.36 -7.12 -11.90
CA ASN A 34 1.99 -7.70 -13.09
C ASN A 34 0.95 -8.07 -14.15
N ASP A 35 -0.25 -8.52 -13.75
CA ASP A 35 -1.32 -8.82 -14.69
C ASP A 35 -1.77 -7.60 -15.48
N THR A 36 -1.58 -6.40 -14.95
CA THR A 36 -1.97 -5.16 -15.64
C THR A 36 -0.90 -4.69 -16.61
N GLU A 37 0.28 -5.29 -16.59
CA GLU A 37 1.44 -4.92 -17.42
C GLU A 37 1.87 -3.46 -17.20
N CYS A 38 1.59 -2.91 -16.01
CA CYS A 38 1.99 -1.55 -15.68
C CYS A 38 3.43 -1.50 -15.17
N SER A 39 4.00 -0.30 -15.20
CA SER A 39 5.27 -0.05 -14.52
C SER A 39 5.00 0.13 -13.02
N TRP A 40 5.68 -0.64 -12.18
CA TRP A 40 5.58 -0.48 -10.75
C TRP A 40 6.91 -0.85 -10.09
N SER A 41 7.11 -0.31 -8.90
CA SER A 41 8.31 -0.57 -8.12
C SER A 41 7.91 -0.88 -6.69
N TYR A 42 8.82 -1.52 -5.97
CA TYR A 42 8.60 -1.95 -4.59
C TYR A 42 9.58 -1.26 -3.66
N GLU A 43 9.05 -0.57 -2.65
CA GLU A 43 9.84 0.08 -1.59
C GLU A 43 10.94 1.03 -2.11
N ILE A 44 10.67 1.73 -3.20
CA ILE A 44 11.61 2.70 -3.78
C ILE A 44 11.23 4.12 -3.37
N THR A 45 9.94 4.43 -3.41
CA THR A 45 9.48 5.80 -3.15
C THR A 45 9.50 6.11 -1.66
N LYS A 46 10.19 7.19 -1.29
CA LYS A 46 10.33 7.64 0.10
C LYS A 46 9.73 9.02 0.23
N ILE A 47 8.82 9.17 1.18
CA ILE A 47 8.09 10.42 1.38
C ILE A 47 8.42 10.96 2.76
N PRO A 48 9.01 12.16 2.85
CA PRO A 48 9.30 12.76 4.14
C PRO A 48 8.03 13.23 4.83
N TYR A 49 7.97 13.12 6.12
CA TYR A 49 6.88 13.66 6.92
C TYR A 49 7.42 14.08 8.29
N MET A 50 6.65 14.92 8.98
CA MET A 50 7.02 15.38 10.32
C MET A 50 5.99 14.94 11.33
N ILE A 51 6.46 14.33 12.40
CA ILE A 51 5.73 14.28 13.66
C ILE A 51 6.21 15.52 14.39
N PRO A 52 5.35 16.34 15.01
CA PRO A 52 5.82 17.57 15.63
C PRO A 52 7.13 17.36 16.40
N GLU A 53 8.12 18.19 16.10
CA GLU A 53 9.47 18.17 16.66
C GLU A 53 10.37 17.03 16.16
N SER A 54 9.92 16.23 15.19
CA SER A 54 10.82 15.20 14.59
C SER A 54 10.52 14.98 13.11
N HIS A 55 11.57 14.61 12.38
CA HIS A 55 11.47 14.32 10.95
C HIS A 55 11.48 12.82 10.73
N HIS A 56 10.62 12.36 9.85
CA HIS A 56 10.50 10.94 9.52
C HIS A 56 10.40 10.74 8.02
N THR A 57 10.62 9.53 7.58
CA THR A 57 10.47 9.15 6.17
C THR A 57 9.59 7.91 6.10
N TYR A 58 8.59 7.95 5.22
CA TYR A 58 7.72 6.83 4.95
C TYR A 58 8.11 6.23 3.60
N THR A 59 8.33 4.92 3.58
CA THR A 59 8.63 4.19 2.35
C THR A 59 7.35 3.51 1.87
N VAL A 60 6.90 3.86 0.68
CA VAL A 60 5.68 3.33 0.07
C VAL A 60 5.90 1.89 -0.38
N ASP A 61 4.91 1.02 -0.15
CA ASP A 61 4.99 -0.37 -0.61
C ASP A 61 5.08 -0.45 -2.15
N PHE A 62 4.12 0.13 -2.84
CA PHE A 62 4.05 0.04 -4.30
C PHE A 62 3.81 1.41 -4.92
N THR A 63 4.61 1.73 -5.92
CA THR A 63 4.42 2.92 -6.75
C THR A 63 4.05 2.45 -8.15
N VAL A 64 2.91 2.91 -8.65
CA VAL A 64 2.36 2.51 -9.94
C VAL A 64 2.31 3.73 -10.86
N GLY A 65 2.86 3.59 -12.05
CA GLY A 65 2.88 4.70 -13.00
C GLY A 65 3.60 5.91 -12.43
N ASN A 66 3.04 7.07 -12.63
CA ASN A 66 3.66 8.32 -12.22
C ASN A 66 3.01 8.97 -10.99
N GLY A 67 2.45 8.18 -10.10
CA GLY A 67 1.94 8.80 -8.88
C GLY A 67 0.90 8.05 -8.07
N LEU A 68 0.45 6.89 -8.53
CA LEU A 68 -0.44 6.08 -7.70
C LEU A 68 0.39 5.30 -6.70
N LEU A 69 0.11 5.51 -5.42
CA LEU A 69 0.80 4.85 -4.32
C LEU A 69 -0.17 3.89 -3.67
N ILE A 70 0.26 2.64 -3.51
CA ILE A 70 -0.57 1.59 -2.91
C ILE A 70 0.14 1.02 -1.69
N GLU A 71 -0.58 1.01 -0.59
CA GLU A 71 -0.14 0.40 0.66
C GLU A 71 -1.00 -0.84 0.94
N GLY A 72 -0.37 -2.01 1.03
CA GLY A 72 -1.07 -3.23 1.42
C GLY A 72 -1.03 -3.39 2.93
N LYS A 73 -2.18 -3.57 3.57
CA LYS A 73 -2.25 -3.68 5.03
C LYS A 73 -3.08 -4.87 5.48
N GLY A 74 -2.44 -5.74 6.25
CA GLY A 74 -3.15 -6.82 6.93
C GLY A 74 -3.77 -6.37 8.25
N TYR A 75 -3.07 -5.51 9.00
CA TYR A 75 -3.55 -5.08 10.30
C TYR A 75 -3.04 -3.68 10.66
N LEU A 76 -3.96 -2.77 10.87
CA LEU A 76 -3.67 -1.43 11.39
C LEU A 76 -3.77 -1.48 12.92
N SER A 77 -2.74 -2.02 13.55
CA SER A 77 -2.76 -2.34 14.97
C SER A 77 -2.49 -1.17 15.88
N ASP A 78 -1.75 -0.18 15.41
CA ASP A 78 -1.13 0.82 16.25
C ASP A 78 -1.63 2.21 15.89
N HIS A 79 -2.00 2.99 16.92
CA HIS A 79 -2.42 4.37 16.75
C HIS A 79 -1.34 5.22 16.09
N GLN A 80 -0.07 5.03 16.44
CA GLN A 80 1.02 5.81 15.86
C GLN A 80 1.16 5.54 14.37
N GLU A 81 1.01 4.28 13.96
CA GLU A 81 1.05 3.93 12.55
C GLU A 81 -0.09 4.57 11.78
N ARG A 82 -1.30 4.49 12.31
CA ARG A 82 -2.47 5.11 11.68
C ARG A 82 -2.30 6.62 11.57
N HIS A 83 -1.81 7.24 12.63
CA HIS A 83 -1.58 8.68 12.66
C HIS A 83 -0.52 9.12 11.63
N LYS A 84 0.48 8.28 11.41
CA LYS A 84 1.49 8.52 10.37
C LYS A 84 0.84 8.77 9.01
N TYR A 85 -0.11 7.92 8.62
CA TYR A 85 -0.79 8.07 7.33
C TYR A 85 -1.62 9.35 7.26
N VAL A 86 -2.26 9.72 8.36
CA VAL A 86 -3.02 10.96 8.44
C VAL A 86 -2.09 12.16 8.27
N LEU A 87 -0.93 12.15 8.94
CA LEU A 87 0.06 13.23 8.80
C LEU A 87 0.60 13.32 7.38
N LEU A 88 0.88 12.18 6.76
CA LEU A 88 1.34 12.15 5.37
C LEU A 88 0.36 12.86 4.46
N LYS A 89 -0.92 12.56 4.62
CA LYS A 89 -1.96 13.16 3.79
C LYS A 89 -2.08 14.66 4.05
N GLU A 90 -2.02 15.07 5.30
CA GLU A 90 -2.08 16.49 5.66
C GLU A 90 -0.89 17.29 5.13
N GLN A 91 0.30 16.70 5.21
CA GLN A 91 1.53 17.37 4.79
C GLN A 91 1.78 17.28 3.29
N HIS A 92 1.13 16.32 2.62
CA HIS A 92 1.24 16.12 1.16
C HIS A 92 -0.15 15.99 0.56
N PRO A 93 -0.92 17.10 0.45
CA PRO A 93 -2.33 17.01 0.02
C PRO A 93 -2.52 16.44 -1.38
N ALA A 94 -1.52 16.54 -2.25
CA ALA A 94 -1.60 16.01 -3.61
C ALA A 94 -1.26 14.52 -3.69
N LEU A 95 -0.90 13.91 -2.56
CA LEU A 95 -0.51 12.51 -2.53
C LEU A 95 -1.72 11.62 -2.81
N ASP A 96 -1.58 10.68 -3.75
CA ASP A 96 -2.62 9.69 -4.02
C ASP A 96 -2.19 8.35 -3.43
N LEU A 97 -2.41 8.21 -2.13
CA LEU A 97 -2.11 7.00 -1.38
C LEU A 97 -3.41 6.25 -1.15
N ARG A 98 -3.47 5.01 -1.62
CA ARG A 98 -4.65 4.15 -1.49
C ARG A 98 -4.27 2.87 -0.78
N PHE A 99 -5.22 2.30 -0.06
CA PHE A 99 -5.00 1.09 0.73
C PHE A 99 -5.65 -0.12 0.08
N VAL A 100 -4.93 -1.24 0.12
CA VAL A 100 -5.51 -2.55 -0.19
C VAL A 100 -5.45 -3.36 1.10
N PHE A 101 -6.62 -3.68 1.65
CA PHE A 101 -6.73 -4.39 2.91
C PHE A 101 -6.93 -5.88 2.70
N ASP A 102 -6.25 -6.68 3.50
CA ASP A 102 -6.49 -8.12 3.54
C ASP A 102 -7.92 -8.41 4.03
N ASN A 103 -8.33 -7.71 5.10
CA ASN A 103 -9.70 -7.80 5.64
C ASN A 103 -10.19 -6.40 6.03
N PRO A 104 -10.98 -5.74 5.16
CA PRO A 104 -11.49 -4.39 5.45
C PRO A 104 -12.37 -4.32 6.69
N ASN A 105 -12.95 -5.44 7.10
CA ASN A 105 -13.85 -5.49 8.25
C ASN A 105 -13.13 -5.73 9.57
N LYS A 106 -11.81 -5.92 9.54
CA LYS A 106 -11.03 -6.10 10.75
C LYS A 106 -10.94 -4.78 11.51
N LEU A 107 -11.10 -4.84 12.84
CA LEU A 107 -10.98 -3.64 13.67
C LEU A 107 -9.54 -3.17 13.73
N CYS A 108 -9.36 -1.86 13.70
CA CYS A 108 -8.08 -1.25 14.01
C CYS A 108 -7.78 -1.47 15.49
N GLY A 109 -6.51 -1.75 15.81
CA GLY A 109 -6.13 -2.08 17.18
C GLY A 109 -6.51 -1.00 18.18
N GLY A 110 -7.17 -1.40 19.27
CA GLY A 110 -7.59 -0.49 20.32
C GLY A 110 -8.78 0.38 19.99
N THR A 111 -9.50 0.10 18.91
CA THR A 111 -10.63 0.93 18.46
C THR A 111 -11.85 0.10 18.13
N LYS A 112 -12.96 0.79 17.88
CA LYS A 112 -14.20 0.19 17.38
C LYS A 112 -14.37 0.41 15.89
N TYR A 113 -13.38 0.98 15.20
CA TYR A 113 -13.41 1.24 13.78
C TYR A 113 -12.81 0.09 12.99
N THR A 114 -13.49 -0.34 11.93
CA THR A 114 -12.89 -1.26 10.97
C THR A 114 -11.84 -0.52 10.15
N HIS A 115 -10.98 -1.28 9.46
CA HIS A 115 -10.01 -0.71 8.52
C HIS A 115 -10.71 0.17 7.47
N ALA A 116 -11.83 -0.34 6.92
CA ALA A 116 -12.60 0.40 5.93
C ALA A 116 -13.12 1.72 6.49
N LYS A 117 -13.69 1.69 7.67
CA LYS A 117 -14.24 2.90 8.30
C LYS A 117 -13.15 3.90 8.65
N TRP A 118 -12.00 3.42 9.10
CA TRP A 118 -10.86 4.29 9.37
C TRP A 118 -10.43 5.01 8.09
N ALA A 119 -10.26 4.26 6.98
CA ALA A 119 -9.86 4.83 5.71
C ALA A 119 -10.88 5.86 5.21
N ASP A 120 -12.18 5.53 5.29
CA ASP A 120 -13.23 6.45 4.89
C ASP A 120 -13.22 7.73 5.71
N LYS A 121 -13.02 7.60 7.02
CA LYS A 121 -13.00 8.75 7.93
C LYS A 121 -11.90 9.75 7.57
N TYR A 122 -10.74 9.24 7.19
CA TYR A 122 -9.59 10.08 6.87
C TYR A 122 -9.41 10.34 5.37
N GLY A 123 -10.39 9.95 4.57
CA GLY A 123 -10.41 10.28 3.16
C GLY A 123 -9.49 9.46 2.27
N PHE A 124 -9.11 8.27 2.71
CA PHE A 124 -8.28 7.36 1.91
C PHE A 124 -9.18 6.43 1.08
N LYS A 125 -8.86 6.30 -0.19
CA LYS A 125 -9.48 5.27 -1.03
C LYS A 125 -8.91 3.92 -0.64
N TRP A 126 -9.76 2.91 -0.66
CA TRP A 126 -9.36 1.57 -0.26
C TRP A 126 -10.17 0.52 -1.03
N CYS A 127 -9.63 -0.70 -1.08
CA CYS A 127 -10.39 -1.87 -1.50
C CYS A 127 -9.84 -3.10 -0.80
N SER A 128 -10.55 -4.22 -0.91
CA SER A 128 -10.08 -5.52 -0.44
C SER A 128 -9.10 -6.11 -1.45
N ILE A 129 -8.13 -6.90 -0.96
CA ILE A 129 -7.24 -7.66 -1.85
C ILE A 129 -8.03 -8.63 -2.73
N LYS A 130 -9.24 -9.00 -2.32
CA LYS A 130 -10.11 -9.87 -3.10
C LYS A 130 -10.78 -9.14 -4.26
N ASP A 131 -10.83 -7.81 -4.21
CA ASP A 131 -11.46 -7.01 -5.25
C ASP A 131 -10.42 -6.65 -6.33
N VAL A 132 -10.01 -7.66 -7.07
CA VAL A 132 -8.98 -7.56 -8.09
C VAL A 132 -9.39 -6.56 -9.18
N ASP A 133 -10.67 -6.54 -9.55
CA ASP A 133 -11.16 -5.62 -10.58
C ASP A 133 -11.00 -4.17 -10.17
N GLN A 134 -11.23 -3.84 -8.90
CA GLN A 134 -11.02 -2.48 -8.41
C GLN A 134 -9.55 -2.08 -8.47
N ILE A 135 -8.65 -2.99 -8.09
CA ILE A 135 -7.20 -2.72 -8.15
C ILE A 135 -6.80 -2.44 -9.60
N LYS A 136 -7.25 -3.27 -10.53
CA LYS A 136 -6.95 -3.10 -11.96
C LYS A 136 -7.52 -1.80 -12.50
N SER A 137 -8.73 -1.43 -12.05
CA SER A 137 -9.35 -0.17 -12.44
C SER A 137 -8.49 1.03 -11.99
N TRP A 138 -7.99 1.00 -10.78
CA TRP A 138 -7.11 2.05 -10.27
C TRP A 138 -5.84 2.18 -11.12
N VAL A 139 -5.23 1.05 -11.47
CA VAL A 139 -4.03 1.03 -12.30
C VAL A 139 -4.31 1.60 -13.69
N ASN A 140 -5.44 1.21 -14.29
CA ASN A 140 -5.84 1.70 -15.60
C ASN A 140 -6.08 3.21 -15.60
N GLU A 141 -6.62 3.72 -14.52
CA GLU A 141 -6.84 5.16 -14.33
C GLU A 141 -5.51 5.93 -14.49
N TYR A 142 -4.43 5.39 -13.96
CA TYR A 142 -3.10 6.00 -14.04
C TYR A 142 -2.40 5.74 -15.37
N ASN A 143 -2.64 4.58 -15.97
CA ASN A 143 -2.04 4.26 -17.28
C ASN A 143 -2.67 5.04 -18.43
N ALA A 144 -3.91 5.48 -18.26
CA ALA A 144 -4.62 6.25 -19.27
C ALA A 144 -4.08 7.69 -19.38
N LYS A 145 -3.26 8.08 -18.45
CA LYS A 145 -2.63 9.41 -18.45
C LYS A 145 -1.25 9.33 -19.15
#